data_d538030cb211c8af62782f1f399bc107
#
_entry.id   d538030cb211c8af62782f1f399bc107
#
_cell.length_a   1.000
_cell.length_b   1.000
_cell.length_c   1.000
_cell.angle_alpha   90.00
_cell.angle_beta   90.00
_cell.angle_gamma   90.00
#
_symmetry.space_group_name_H-M   'P 1'
#
loop_
_entity.id
_entity.type
_entity.pdbx_description
1 polymer ?
#
loop_
_entity_poly.entity_id
_entity_poly.type
_entity_poly.pdbx_seq_one_letter_code
_entity_poly.pdbx_strand_id
1 'polypeptide(L)'
;RDRHNVFLWVAIIVALFTAPVRFTFLFGQINLLLMMLVTIDCCTSRRRWWTGMLVGLTISIKLTPMVFLLYFVCRRDWKSVGMTLGSFLVYNLFALLVMPSTTRLYWTKIIRDSERIGAYHYCRNQSINGALARFGLHDSSRSTVWFIVALIVGLLIAVIVWQLVKAQQYFAALMLNGIAANLCSPISWDHHWTWIVPVSYTHL
;
A
#
# COMPACT_ATOMS: atom_id res chain seq x y z
N ARG A 1 -33.47 -0.83 -3.81
CA ARG A 1 -32.60 0.37 -3.87
C ARG A 1 -32.35 0.91 -2.48
N ASP A 2 -33.37 1.00 -1.61
CA ASP A 2 -33.26 1.54 -0.25
C ASP A 2 -32.43 0.64 0.69
N ARG A 3 -32.61 -0.67 0.65
CA ARG A 3 -31.81 -1.63 1.45
C ARG A 3 -30.32 -1.55 1.11
N HIS A 4 -29.96 -1.40 -0.16
CA HIS A 4 -28.56 -1.26 -0.58
C HIS A 4 -27.94 0.04 -0.06
N ASN A 5 -28.70 1.14 -0.08
CA ASN A 5 -28.25 2.41 0.46
C ASN A 5 -28.05 2.36 1.99
N VAL A 6 -28.99 1.75 2.71
CA VAL A 6 -28.87 1.56 4.17
C VAL A 6 -27.63 0.71 4.50
N PHE A 7 -27.44 -0.39 3.80
CA PHE A 7 -26.24 -1.22 3.99
C PHE A 7 -24.96 -0.45 3.72
N LEU A 8 -24.90 0.36 2.66
CA LEU A 8 -23.75 1.20 2.34
C LEU A 8 -23.45 2.20 3.46
N TRP A 9 -24.47 2.89 3.99
CA TRP A 9 -24.29 3.83 5.07
C TRP A 9 -23.82 3.16 6.36
N VAL A 10 -24.43 2.03 6.73
CA VAL A 10 -23.99 1.25 7.90
C VAL A 10 -22.52 0.87 7.78
N ALA A 11 -22.09 0.41 6.64
CA ALA A 11 -20.73 0.00 6.43
C ALA A 11 -19.74 1.18 6.43
N ILE A 12 -20.10 2.34 5.89
CA ILE A 12 -19.30 3.57 6.01
C ILE A 12 -19.17 3.95 7.49
N ILE A 13 -20.27 3.92 8.24
CA ILE A 13 -20.25 4.20 9.67
C ILE A 13 -19.34 3.22 10.40
N VAL A 14 -19.51 1.91 10.18
CA VAL A 14 -18.64 0.89 10.79
C VAL A 14 -17.18 1.11 10.41
N ALA A 15 -16.88 1.41 9.14
CA ALA A 15 -15.53 1.70 8.68
C ALA A 15 -14.88 2.87 9.43
N LEU A 16 -15.64 3.94 9.70
CA LEU A 16 -15.15 5.11 10.44
C LEU A 16 -14.74 4.78 11.89
N PHE A 17 -15.34 3.74 12.49
CA PHE A 17 -15.00 3.28 13.83
C PHE A 17 -13.87 2.24 13.87
N THR A 18 -13.41 1.74 12.73
CA THR A 18 -12.25 0.83 12.68
C THR A 18 -10.96 1.53 13.09
N ALA A 19 -10.07 0.81 13.76
CA ALA A 19 -8.79 1.35 14.20
C ALA A 19 -7.97 1.97 13.05
N PRO A 20 -7.82 1.35 11.87
CA PRO A 20 -7.06 1.93 10.77
C PRO A 20 -7.58 3.29 10.31
N VAL A 21 -8.90 3.47 10.21
CA VAL A 21 -9.51 4.71 9.77
C VAL A 21 -9.42 5.77 10.87
N ARG A 22 -9.81 5.43 12.10
CA ARG A 22 -9.74 6.37 13.25
C ARG A 22 -8.34 6.91 13.46
N PHE A 23 -7.32 6.04 13.47
CA PHE A 23 -5.94 6.48 13.67
C PHE A 23 -5.37 7.22 12.45
N THR A 24 -5.86 6.96 11.24
CA THR A 24 -5.52 7.78 10.07
C THR A 24 -5.98 9.23 10.28
N PHE A 25 -7.19 9.46 10.75
CA PHE A 25 -7.67 10.82 11.06
C PHE A 25 -6.97 11.42 12.27
N LEU A 26 -6.83 10.66 13.37
CA LEU A 26 -6.23 11.16 14.61
C LEU A 26 -4.77 11.61 14.42
N PHE A 27 -4.01 10.92 13.57
CA PHE A 27 -2.62 11.26 13.29
C PHE A 27 -2.43 12.13 12.04
N GLY A 28 -3.51 12.62 11.43
CA GLY A 28 -3.44 13.41 10.19
C GLY A 28 -2.75 12.68 9.04
N GLN A 29 -2.94 11.36 8.94
CA GLN A 29 -2.27 10.52 7.95
C GLN A 29 -2.98 10.55 6.59
N ILE A 30 -2.20 10.54 5.52
CA ILE A 30 -2.68 10.64 4.13
C ILE A 30 -3.18 9.30 3.54
N ASN A 31 -3.14 8.19 4.32
CA ASN A 31 -3.35 6.83 3.80
C ASN A 31 -4.70 6.63 3.07
N LEU A 32 -5.78 7.23 3.55
CA LEU A 32 -7.10 7.15 2.90
C LEU A 32 -7.11 7.86 1.55
N LEU A 33 -6.43 9.01 1.44
CA LEU A 33 -6.29 9.71 0.17
C LEU A 33 -5.47 8.89 -0.82
N LEU A 34 -4.36 8.30 -0.38
CA LEU A 34 -3.55 7.41 -1.23
C LEU A 34 -4.36 6.19 -1.69
N MET A 35 -5.13 5.56 -0.79
CA MET A 35 -6.02 4.46 -1.14
C MET A 35 -7.08 4.87 -2.17
N MET A 36 -7.69 6.04 -2.00
CA MET A 36 -8.65 6.59 -2.95
C MET A 36 -8.04 6.79 -4.34
N LEU A 37 -6.86 7.42 -4.42
CA LEU A 37 -6.17 7.67 -5.70
C LEU A 37 -5.80 6.37 -6.41
N VAL A 38 -5.26 5.39 -5.69
CA VAL A 38 -4.96 4.06 -6.24
C VAL A 38 -6.23 3.36 -6.72
N THR A 39 -7.32 3.42 -5.95
CA THR A 39 -8.60 2.80 -6.32
C THR A 39 -9.17 3.45 -7.58
N ILE A 40 -9.17 4.78 -7.68
CA ILE A 40 -9.61 5.51 -8.88
C ILE A 40 -8.79 5.08 -10.10
N ASP A 41 -7.49 4.94 -9.95
CA ASP A 41 -6.59 4.58 -11.06
C ASP A 41 -6.78 3.11 -11.51
N CYS A 42 -6.93 2.19 -10.56
CA CYS A 42 -6.98 0.75 -10.81
C CYS A 42 -8.40 0.22 -11.11
N CYS A 43 -9.46 0.80 -10.51
CA CYS A 43 -10.83 0.31 -10.61
C CYS A 43 -11.67 1.00 -11.68
N THR A 44 -11.09 1.91 -12.47
CA THR A 44 -11.80 2.52 -13.58
C THR A 44 -12.16 1.46 -14.64
N SER A 45 -13.45 1.32 -14.96
CA SER A 45 -13.99 0.27 -15.84
C SER A 45 -13.46 0.33 -17.28
N ARG A 46 -13.09 1.52 -17.73
CA ARG A 46 -12.43 1.72 -19.04
C ARG A 46 -11.00 2.22 -18.82
N ARG A 47 -10.02 1.54 -19.42
CA ARG A 47 -8.64 1.99 -19.44
C ARG A 47 -8.56 3.39 -20.03
N ARG A 48 -8.10 4.34 -19.22
CA ARG A 48 -7.86 5.73 -19.65
C ARG A 48 -6.41 5.91 -20.07
N TRP A 49 -6.12 6.94 -20.84
CA TRP A 49 -4.76 7.25 -21.26
C TRP A 49 -3.81 7.53 -20.08
N TRP A 50 -4.34 8.03 -18.97
CA TRP A 50 -3.61 8.36 -17.75
C TRP A 50 -3.58 7.24 -16.68
N THR A 51 -4.14 6.05 -16.97
CA THR A 51 -4.10 4.92 -16.02
C THR A 51 -2.66 4.57 -15.65
N GLY A 52 -2.36 4.56 -14.35
CA GLY A 52 -1.03 4.43 -13.77
C GLY A 52 -0.44 5.75 -13.25
N MET A 53 -0.95 6.92 -13.70
CA MET A 53 -0.41 8.21 -13.25
C MET A 53 -0.68 8.48 -11.77
N LEU A 54 -1.87 8.17 -11.28
CA LEU A 54 -2.21 8.40 -9.87
C LEU A 54 -1.44 7.43 -8.97
N VAL A 55 -1.22 6.19 -9.40
CA VAL A 55 -0.34 5.26 -8.68
C VAL A 55 1.09 5.82 -8.63
N GLY A 56 1.63 6.35 -9.73
CA GLY A 56 2.94 7.01 -9.74
C GLY A 56 3.02 8.22 -8.80
N LEU A 57 1.96 9.03 -8.75
CA LEU A 57 1.85 10.13 -7.78
C LEU A 57 1.88 9.60 -6.33
N THR A 58 1.10 8.58 -6.02
CA THR A 58 1.06 8.01 -4.66
C THR A 58 2.40 7.42 -4.24
N ILE A 59 3.14 6.78 -5.16
CA ILE A 59 4.50 6.29 -4.91
C ILE A 59 5.47 7.44 -4.60
N SER A 60 5.32 8.59 -5.27
CA SER A 60 6.15 9.77 -5.03
C SER A 60 5.94 10.40 -3.66
N ILE A 61 4.71 10.31 -3.13
CA ILE A 61 4.37 10.79 -1.79
C ILE A 61 4.82 9.80 -0.71
N LYS A 62 4.59 8.51 -0.96
CA LYS A 62 4.92 7.41 -0.04
C LYS A 62 5.27 6.19 -0.85
N LEU A 63 6.42 5.56 -0.58
CA LEU A 63 6.93 4.47 -1.43
C LEU A 63 6.09 3.18 -1.37
N THR A 64 5.33 2.98 -0.29
CA THR A 64 4.51 1.78 -0.07
C THR A 64 3.58 1.42 -1.25
N PRO A 65 2.90 2.37 -1.94
CA PRO A 65 2.08 2.07 -3.10
C PRO A 65 2.82 1.48 -4.32
N MET A 66 4.15 1.41 -4.30
CA MET A 66 4.91 0.74 -5.36
C MET A 66 4.49 -0.73 -5.57
N VAL A 67 3.95 -1.37 -4.55
CA VAL A 67 3.40 -2.73 -4.65
C VAL A 67 2.30 -2.84 -5.73
N PHE A 68 1.59 -1.76 -6.05
CA PHE A 68 0.54 -1.77 -7.08
C PHE A 68 1.06 -1.91 -8.52
N LEU A 69 2.38 -1.78 -8.73
CA LEU A 69 3.01 -2.22 -9.98
C LEU A 69 2.76 -3.72 -10.23
N LEU A 70 2.78 -4.56 -9.18
CA LEU A 70 2.48 -5.99 -9.29
C LEU A 70 1.07 -6.23 -9.87
N TYR A 71 0.08 -5.44 -9.45
CA TYR A 71 -1.28 -5.53 -10.00
C TYR A 71 -1.32 -5.30 -11.52
N PHE A 72 -0.63 -4.26 -12.02
CA PHE A 72 -0.55 -3.98 -13.45
C PHE A 72 0.25 -5.05 -14.20
N VAL A 73 1.35 -5.55 -13.62
CA VAL A 73 2.15 -6.65 -14.19
C VAL A 73 1.32 -7.92 -14.31
N CYS A 74 0.58 -8.31 -13.27
CA CYS A 74 -0.31 -9.49 -13.30
C CYS A 74 -1.41 -9.36 -14.36
N ARG A 75 -1.89 -8.14 -14.62
CA ARG A 75 -2.83 -7.82 -15.69
C ARG A 75 -2.19 -7.75 -17.08
N ARG A 76 -0.88 -7.87 -17.18
CA ARG A 76 -0.08 -7.63 -18.40
C ARG A 76 -0.34 -6.24 -18.99
N ASP A 77 -0.67 -5.28 -18.16
CA ASP A 77 -0.92 -3.89 -18.56
C ASP A 77 0.37 -3.07 -18.53
N TRP A 78 1.27 -3.39 -19.47
CA TRP A 78 2.58 -2.76 -19.58
C TRP A 78 2.53 -1.25 -19.81
N LYS A 79 1.43 -0.75 -20.42
CA LYS A 79 1.23 0.67 -20.61
C LYS A 79 1.02 1.37 -19.26
N SER A 80 0.20 0.80 -18.37
CA SER A 80 -0.01 1.35 -17.02
C SER A 80 1.24 1.21 -16.15
N VAL A 81 2.04 0.13 -16.32
CA VAL A 81 3.36 0.01 -15.68
C VAL A 81 4.27 1.17 -16.12
N GLY A 82 4.41 1.37 -17.43
CA GLY A 82 5.23 2.46 -17.97
C GLY A 82 4.74 3.84 -17.55
N MET A 83 3.42 4.06 -17.52
CA MET A 83 2.81 5.30 -17.05
C MET A 83 3.09 5.55 -15.56
N THR A 84 2.98 4.51 -14.73
CA THR A 84 3.30 4.60 -13.29
C THR A 84 4.75 4.99 -13.06
N LEU A 85 5.68 4.31 -13.73
CA LEU A 85 7.11 4.61 -13.57
C LEU A 85 7.47 5.98 -14.15
N GLY A 86 6.92 6.33 -15.30
CA GLY A 86 7.13 7.63 -15.93
C GLY A 86 6.60 8.78 -15.09
N SER A 87 5.37 8.69 -14.58
CA SER A 87 4.79 9.72 -13.70
C SER A 87 5.51 9.81 -12.37
N PHE A 88 5.90 8.68 -11.76
CA PHE A 88 6.76 8.66 -10.57
C PHE A 88 8.07 9.43 -10.82
N LEU A 89 8.74 9.19 -11.94
CA LEU A 89 9.96 9.92 -12.30
C LEU A 89 9.70 11.41 -12.49
N VAL A 90 8.65 11.78 -13.22
CA VAL A 90 8.28 13.19 -13.46
C VAL A 90 8.00 13.92 -12.15
N TYR A 91 7.24 13.32 -11.22
CA TYR A 91 6.95 13.95 -9.92
C TYR A 91 8.21 14.11 -9.06
N ASN A 92 9.12 13.12 -9.09
CA ASN A 92 10.39 13.23 -8.35
C ASN A 92 11.34 14.26 -8.99
N LEU A 93 11.41 14.34 -10.32
CA LEU A 93 12.17 15.38 -11.00
C LEU A 93 11.61 16.78 -10.70
N PHE A 94 10.29 16.93 -10.71
CA PHE A 94 9.65 18.18 -10.29
C PHE A 94 10.00 18.53 -8.85
N ALA A 95 9.91 17.58 -7.92
CA ALA A 95 10.34 17.78 -6.52
C ALA A 95 11.81 18.15 -6.41
N LEU A 96 12.68 17.55 -7.23
CA LEU A 96 14.11 17.87 -7.28
C LEU A 96 14.37 19.31 -7.77
N LEU A 97 13.57 19.80 -8.71
CA LEU A 97 13.69 21.18 -9.21
C LEU A 97 13.19 22.20 -8.18
N VAL A 98 12.10 21.91 -7.48
CA VAL A 98 11.49 22.85 -6.51
C VAL A 98 12.20 22.80 -5.15
N MET A 99 12.62 21.61 -4.70
CA MET A 99 13.20 21.37 -3.37
C MET A 99 14.43 20.45 -3.45
N PRO A 100 15.52 20.89 -4.09
CA PRO A 100 16.66 20.04 -4.42
C PRO A 100 17.35 19.44 -3.19
N SER A 101 17.55 20.21 -2.12
CA SER A 101 18.19 19.75 -0.88
C SER A 101 17.36 18.68 -0.17
N THR A 102 16.06 18.91 -0.02
CA THR A 102 15.14 18.01 0.65
C THR A 102 14.99 16.71 -0.14
N THR A 103 14.87 16.79 -1.47
CA THR A 103 14.74 15.61 -2.33
C THR A 103 16.00 14.75 -2.30
N ARG A 104 17.18 15.36 -2.35
CA ARG A 104 18.46 14.64 -2.21
C ARG A 104 18.58 14.00 -0.83
N LEU A 105 18.26 14.72 0.24
CA LEU A 105 18.28 14.20 1.61
C LEU A 105 17.36 12.99 1.76
N TYR A 106 16.15 13.05 1.18
CA TYR A 106 15.20 11.94 1.20
C TYR A 106 15.80 10.68 0.58
N TRP A 107 16.29 10.77 -0.65
CA TRP A 107 16.79 9.62 -1.40
C TRP A 107 18.12 9.06 -0.89
N THR A 108 18.98 9.89 -0.27
CA THR A 108 20.30 9.47 0.19
C THR A 108 20.31 8.98 1.64
N LYS A 109 19.48 9.56 2.51
CA LYS A 109 19.48 9.26 3.95
C LYS A 109 18.15 8.73 4.46
N ILE A 110 17.07 9.50 4.27
CA ILE A 110 15.79 9.26 4.96
C ILE A 110 15.16 7.93 4.55
N ILE A 111 15.23 7.54 3.28
CA ILE A 111 14.64 6.30 2.77
C ILE A 111 15.25 5.04 3.41
N ARG A 112 16.50 5.13 3.86
CA ARG A 112 17.24 4.01 4.47
C ARG A 112 17.08 3.93 5.98
N ASP A 113 16.63 5.00 6.60
CA ASP A 113 16.46 5.11 8.04
C ASP A 113 15.02 4.79 8.43
N SER A 114 14.73 3.50 8.59
CA SER A 114 13.42 3.05 9.04
C SER A 114 13.24 3.17 10.56
N GLU A 115 14.33 3.26 11.34
CA GLU A 115 14.25 3.37 12.80
C GLU A 115 13.66 4.71 13.26
N ARG A 116 13.82 5.78 12.45
CA ARG A 116 13.18 7.08 12.70
C ARG A 116 11.66 7.01 12.80
N ILE A 117 11.03 5.96 12.22
CA ILE A 117 9.58 5.80 12.20
C ILE A 117 9.08 5.23 13.54
N GLY A 118 9.95 4.60 14.33
CA GLY A 118 9.68 4.04 15.65
C GLY A 118 10.22 2.62 15.83
N ALA A 119 10.13 2.13 17.06
CA ALA A 119 10.70 0.84 17.42
C ALA A 119 9.95 -0.34 16.78
N TYR A 120 10.69 -1.28 16.22
CA TYR A 120 10.11 -2.44 15.53
C TYR A 120 9.24 -3.31 16.43
N HIS A 121 9.60 -3.48 17.71
CA HIS A 121 8.88 -4.32 18.69
C HIS A 121 7.58 -3.69 19.21
N TYR A 122 7.31 -2.43 18.87
CA TYR A 122 6.11 -1.77 19.35
C TYR A 122 4.84 -2.51 18.90
N CYS A 123 3.90 -2.71 19.83
CA CYS A 123 2.72 -3.57 19.61
C CYS A 123 1.85 -3.14 18.42
N ARG A 124 1.86 -1.87 18.07
CA ARG A 124 1.11 -1.32 16.91
C ARG A 124 1.79 -1.55 15.57
N ASN A 125 3.03 -2.05 15.54
CA ASN A 125 3.68 -2.47 14.31
C ASN A 125 3.18 -3.87 13.90
N GLN A 126 2.26 -3.92 12.95
CA GLN A 126 1.59 -5.12 12.48
C GLN A 126 2.24 -5.75 11.24
N SER A 127 3.49 -5.39 10.95
CA SER A 127 4.29 -6.02 9.88
C SER A 127 4.88 -7.37 10.34
N ILE A 128 5.34 -8.18 9.38
CA ILE A 128 6.12 -9.41 9.65
C ILE A 128 7.36 -9.07 10.51
N ASN A 129 8.06 -7.98 10.17
CA ASN A 129 9.23 -7.54 10.94
C ASN A 129 8.88 -7.17 12.39
N GLY A 130 7.73 -6.52 12.60
CA GLY A 130 7.23 -6.22 13.94
C GLY A 130 6.89 -7.47 14.75
N ALA A 131 6.32 -8.50 14.11
CA ALA A 131 6.06 -9.78 14.75
C ALA A 131 7.37 -10.46 15.15
N LEU A 132 8.34 -10.55 14.26
CA LEU A 132 9.66 -11.14 14.53
C LEU A 132 10.39 -10.44 15.69
N ALA A 133 10.31 -9.10 15.75
CA ALA A 133 10.88 -8.32 16.84
C ALA A 133 10.23 -8.65 18.20
N ARG A 134 8.91 -8.84 18.24
CA ARG A 134 8.19 -9.25 19.46
C ARG A 134 8.47 -10.69 19.89
N PHE A 135 8.82 -11.55 18.94
CA PHE A 135 9.30 -12.92 19.24
C PHE A 135 10.76 -12.96 19.72
N GLY A 136 11.41 -11.81 19.90
CA GLY A 136 12.74 -11.72 20.50
C GLY A 136 13.90 -11.97 19.53
N LEU A 137 13.69 -11.91 18.22
CA LEU A 137 14.79 -12.02 17.27
C LEU A 137 15.71 -10.79 17.37
N HIS A 138 17.02 -11.04 17.51
CA HIS A 138 18.04 -9.99 17.53
C HIS A 138 18.11 -9.23 16.19
N ASP A 139 18.50 -7.98 16.22
CA ASP A 139 18.46 -7.07 15.07
C ASP A 139 19.22 -7.58 13.83
N SER A 140 20.38 -8.19 14.00
CA SER A 140 21.19 -8.72 12.91
C SER A 140 20.53 -9.91 12.19
N SER A 141 19.96 -10.85 12.94
CA SER A 141 19.25 -12.02 12.38
C SER A 141 17.84 -11.68 11.94
N ARG A 142 17.16 -10.75 12.65
CA ARG A 142 15.79 -10.33 12.34
C ARG A 142 15.67 -9.76 10.93
N SER A 143 16.57 -8.87 10.52
CA SER A 143 16.52 -8.25 9.18
C SER A 143 16.61 -9.30 8.07
N THR A 144 17.49 -10.30 8.23
CA THR A 144 17.63 -11.37 7.24
C THR A 144 16.40 -12.28 7.22
N VAL A 145 15.91 -12.70 8.39
CA VAL A 145 14.72 -13.54 8.52
C VAL A 145 13.50 -12.80 7.98
N TRP A 146 13.32 -11.54 8.34
CA TRP A 146 12.26 -10.71 7.81
C TRP A 146 12.28 -10.64 6.28
N PHE A 147 13.47 -10.40 5.69
CA PHE A 147 13.59 -10.29 4.23
C PHE A 147 13.19 -11.61 3.55
N ILE A 148 13.66 -12.75 4.06
CA ILE A 148 13.33 -14.08 3.51
C ILE A 148 11.83 -14.35 3.64
N VAL A 149 11.24 -14.13 4.83
CA VAL A 149 9.81 -14.37 5.07
C VAL A 149 8.96 -13.42 4.24
N ALA A 150 9.31 -12.14 4.18
CA ALA A 150 8.60 -11.14 3.37
C ALA A 150 8.66 -11.48 1.87
N LEU A 151 9.81 -12.00 1.38
CA LEU A 151 9.94 -12.46 0.01
C LEU A 151 9.04 -13.66 -0.27
N ILE A 152 9.03 -14.68 0.60
CA ILE A 152 8.18 -15.87 0.45
C ILE A 152 6.71 -15.47 0.46
N VAL A 153 6.29 -14.68 1.44
CA VAL A 153 4.90 -14.19 1.56
C VAL A 153 4.52 -13.32 0.36
N GLY A 154 5.42 -12.44 -0.07
CA GLY A 154 5.22 -11.61 -1.25
C GLY A 154 5.03 -12.41 -2.52
N LEU A 155 5.84 -13.47 -2.73
CA LEU A 155 5.70 -14.37 -3.87
C LEU A 155 4.40 -15.17 -3.83
N LEU A 156 4.01 -15.69 -2.67
CA LEU A 156 2.72 -16.38 -2.50
C LEU A 156 1.55 -15.46 -2.82
N ILE A 157 1.58 -14.22 -2.30
CA ILE A 157 0.55 -13.22 -2.61
C ILE A 157 0.56 -12.86 -4.09
N ALA A 158 1.72 -12.73 -4.72
CA ALA A 158 1.82 -12.46 -6.15
C ALA A 158 1.15 -13.57 -7.00
N VAL A 159 1.31 -14.83 -6.62
CA VAL A 159 0.63 -15.97 -7.27
C VAL A 159 -0.88 -15.85 -7.10
N ILE A 160 -1.37 -15.53 -5.89
CA ILE A 160 -2.81 -15.37 -5.62
C ILE A 160 -3.37 -14.17 -6.40
N VAL A 161 -2.68 -13.03 -6.40
CA VAL A 161 -3.06 -11.84 -7.19
C VAL A 161 -3.17 -12.18 -8.67
N TRP A 162 -2.21 -12.93 -9.21
CA TRP A 162 -2.25 -13.39 -10.60
C TRP A 162 -3.46 -14.31 -10.88
N GLN A 163 -3.79 -15.25 -9.96
CA GLN A 163 -4.97 -16.12 -10.09
C GLN A 163 -6.27 -15.31 -10.03
N LEU A 164 -6.38 -14.34 -9.11
CA LEU A 164 -7.54 -13.46 -9.00
C LEU A 164 -7.71 -12.61 -10.27
N VAL A 165 -6.62 -12.10 -10.83
CA VAL A 165 -6.65 -11.37 -12.11
C VAL A 165 -7.13 -12.27 -13.25
N LYS A 166 -6.68 -13.52 -13.33
CA LYS A 166 -7.17 -14.50 -14.31
C LYS A 166 -8.67 -14.80 -14.14
N ALA A 167 -9.12 -14.85 -12.89
CA ALA A 167 -10.54 -15.04 -12.57
C ALA A 167 -11.37 -13.73 -12.71
N GLN A 168 -10.78 -12.65 -13.25
CA GLN A 168 -11.40 -11.32 -13.41
C GLN A 168 -11.86 -10.67 -12.08
N GLN A 169 -11.38 -11.15 -10.96
CA GLN A 169 -11.64 -10.60 -9.63
C GLN A 169 -10.67 -9.44 -9.33
N TYR A 170 -10.72 -8.40 -10.15
CA TYR A 170 -9.75 -7.29 -10.12
C TYR A 170 -9.75 -6.53 -8.81
N PHE A 171 -10.93 -6.34 -8.20
CA PHE A 171 -11.03 -5.64 -6.92
C PHE A 171 -10.37 -6.42 -5.79
N ALA A 172 -10.65 -7.73 -5.69
CA ALA A 172 -10.01 -8.60 -4.69
C ALA A 172 -8.47 -8.65 -4.88
N ALA A 173 -8.01 -8.73 -6.14
CA ALA A 173 -6.58 -8.67 -6.47
C ALA A 173 -5.94 -7.35 -6.00
N LEU A 174 -6.62 -6.23 -6.20
CA LEU A 174 -6.14 -4.91 -5.77
C LEU A 174 -6.06 -4.81 -4.24
N MET A 175 -7.09 -5.27 -3.54
CA MET A 175 -7.15 -5.26 -2.06
C MET A 175 -6.04 -6.12 -1.46
N LEU A 176 -5.86 -7.35 -1.97
CA LEU A 176 -4.81 -8.25 -1.51
C LEU A 176 -3.42 -7.65 -1.72
N ASN A 177 -3.23 -6.93 -2.83
CA ASN A 177 -1.98 -6.22 -3.11
C ASN A 177 -1.70 -5.11 -2.08
N GLY A 178 -2.74 -4.38 -1.65
CA GLY A 178 -2.64 -3.38 -0.58
C GLY A 178 -2.29 -4.00 0.79
N ILE A 179 -2.82 -5.19 1.09
CA ILE A 179 -2.47 -5.95 2.30
C ILE A 179 -1.01 -6.40 2.24
N ALA A 180 -0.55 -6.91 1.08
CA ALA A 180 0.84 -7.32 0.89
C ALA A 180 1.83 -6.19 1.21
N ALA A 181 1.52 -4.95 0.81
CA ALA A 181 2.32 -3.78 1.11
C ALA A 181 2.58 -3.61 2.60
N ASN A 182 1.53 -3.80 3.41
CA ASN A 182 1.61 -3.62 4.86
C ASN A 182 2.30 -4.81 5.56
N LEU A 183 2.03 -6.04 5.12
CA LEU A 183 2.66 -7.23 5.67
C LEU A 183 4.18 -7.25 5.45
N CYS A 184 4.59 -7.00 4.21
CA CYS A 184 5.99 -7.10 3.80
C CYS A 184 6.82 -5.86 4.15
N SER A 185 6.17 -4.73 4.49
CA SER A 185 6.87 -3.51 4.91
C SER A 185 7.71 -3.75 6.17
N PRO A 186 8.89 -3.10 6.32
CA PRO A 186 9.66 -3.19 7.55
C PRO A 186 8.92 -2.65 8.78
N ILE A 187 8.09 -1.62 8.59
CA ILE A 187 7.22 -1.05 9.62
C ILE A 187 5.84 -0.79 9.03
N SER A 188 4.80 -1.30 9.69
CA SER A 188 3.41 -1.09 9.31
C SER A 188 2.54 -0.87 10.54
N TRP A 189 2.26 0.40 10.80
CA TRP A 189 1.38 0.80 11.90
C TRP A 189 -0.08 0.48 11.58
N ASP A 190 -0.89 0.36 12.61
CA ASP A 190 -2.33 0.10 12.50
C ASP A 190 -3.06 1.03 11.51
N HIS A 191 -2.73 2.32 11.47
CA HIS A 191 -3.32 3.27 10.51
C HIS A 191 -2.87 3.06 9.05
N HIS A 192 -1.90 2.21 8.76
CA HIS A 192 -1.56 1.80 7.39
C HIS A 192 -2.54 0.75 6.83
N TRP A 193 -3.23 0.03 7.71
CA TRP A 193 -4.09 -1.09 7.35
C TRP A 193 -5.47 -0.70 6.82
N THR A 194 -5.61 0.50 6.27
CA THR A 194 -6.86 0.99 5.66
C THR A 194 -7.40 0.07 4.56
N TRP A 195 -6.53 -0.70 3.89
CA TRP A 195 -6.90 -1.67 2.86
C TRP A 195 -7.72 -2.86 3.38
N ILE A 196 -7.76 -3.13 4.68
CA ILE A 196 -8.64 -4.14 5.27
C ILE A 196 -10.12 -3.73 5.17
N VAL A 197 -10.41 -2.44 5.24
CA VAL A 197 -11.79 -1.95 5.25
C VAL A 197 -12.57 -2.35 3.99
N PRO A 198 -12.07 -2.11 2.76
CA PRO A 198 -12.75 -2.58 1.56
C PRO A 198 -12.80 -4.12 1.44
N VAL A 199 -11.81 -4.85 1.99
CA VAL A 199 -11.81 -6.34 1.99
C VAL A 199 -13.00 -6.88 2.77
N SER A 200 -13.29 -6.32 3.93
CA SER A 200 -14.44 -6.72 4.74
C SER A 200 -15.78 -6.57 4.00
N TYR A 201 -15.82 -5.70 3.00
CA TYR A 201 -16.99 -5.41 2.19
C TYR A 201 -17.26 -6.41 1.08
N THR A 202 -16.24 -7.07 0.58
CA THR A 202 -16.34 -8.02 -0.53
C THR A 202 -16.79 -9.40 -0.06
N HIS A 203 -16.84 -9.64 1.24
CA HIS A 203 -17.21 -10.92 1.85
C HIS A 203 -18.51 -10.87 2.66
N LEU A 204 -19.22 -9.73 2.64
CA LEU A 204 -20.56 -9.55 3.20
C LEU A 204 -21.59 -9.45 2.06
#